data_2734a79374ac1d71790339f87dfc6693
#
_entry.id   2734a79374ac1d71790339f87dfc6693
#
_cell.length_a   1.000
_cell.length_b   1.000
_cell.length_c   1.000
_cell.angle_alpha   90.00
_cell.angle_beta   90.00
_cell.angle_gamma   90.00
#
_symmetry.space_group_name_H-M   'P 1'
#
loop_
_entity.id
_entity.type
_entity.pdbx_description
1 polymer ?
#
loop_
_entity_poly.entity_id
_entity_poly.type
_entity_poly.pdbx_seq_one_letter_code
_entity_poly.pdbx_strand_id
1 'polypeptide(L)'
;NKHILPEQPIADTIDKEWDIVDLIEKYDRIAAVNLYLRNSWYHQAMKQFIDEGEIGELAILRICHMTPGLAPGEGHEYEGPAYHDCGMHYIDIARWYADSEYKTWHAQGMRMWDYKDPWWVQCHGTFENGIAFDVTQGFVYGQLSRNQTHNAYTDIIGTKGIVRMTHDFRTAVVELHGVNRTLRLEKPFGGKNLDKLCNIMADSIESGKRDPRLPQMRDSAIASQYGWTFLEDARRHDLPGIGDLQTLEEIRERRRHMKEGYGLLRPKKTVV
;
A
#
# COMPACT_ATOMS: atom_id res chain seq x y z
N ASN A 1 10.51 25.53 15.98
CA ASN A 1 9.75 24.44 16.59
C ASN A 1 8.35 24.35 15.98
N LYS A 2 8.13 23.43 15.03
CA LYS A 2 6.84 23.19 14.36
C LYS A 2 6.43 21.74 14.51
N HIS A 3 5.13 21.45 14.48
CA HIS A 3 4.62 20.09 14.30
C HIS A 3 4.85 19.65 12.85
N ILE A 4 4.99 18.34 12.59
CA ILE A 4 5.44 17.82 11.30
C ILE A 4 4.51 16.70 10.83
N LEU A 5 4.06 16.80 9.59
CA LEU A 5 3.27 15.76 8.90
C LEU A 5 3.76 15.65 7.44
N PRO A 6 4.81 14.90 7.15
CA PRO A 6 5.30 14.67 5.80
C PRO A 6 4.54 13.56 5.07
N GLU A 7 4.77 13.49 3.77
CA GLU A 7 4.53 12.30 2.96
C GLU A 7 5.60 11.22 3.24
N GLN A 8 5.36 10.03 2.75
CA GLN A 8 6.28 8.91 2.76
C GLN A 8 6.85 8.70 1.32
N PRO A 9 8.06 8.13 1.20
CA PRO A 9 9.06 7.91 2.25
C PRO A 9 9.55 9.24 2.83
N ILE A 10 9.99 9.24 4.09
CA ILE A 10 10.37 10.49 4.78
C ILE A 10 11.72 11.05 4.37
N ALA A 11 12.52 10.28 3.62
CA ALA A 11 13.75 10.72 2.98
C ALA A 11 14.04 9.89 1.72
N ASP A 12 15.09 10.25 0.99
CA ASP A 12 15.54 9.63 -0.26
C ASP A 12 16.42 8.38 -0.06
N THR A 13 16.87 8.12 1.17
CA THR A 13 17.66 6.93 1.54
C THR A 13 17.28 6.42 2.92
N ILE A 14 17.42 5.12 3.13
CA ILE A 14 17.12 4.47 4.40
C ILE A 14 17.91 5.09 5.56
N ASP A 15 19.21 5.34 5.38
CA ASP A 15 20.04 5.93 6.43
C ASP A 15 19.49 7.31 6.86
N LYS A 16 19.11 8.16 5.92
CA LYS A 16 18.49 9.45 6.23
C LYS A 16 17.11 9.31 6.87
N GLU A 17 16.34 8.30 6.49
CA GLU A 17 15.06 8.03 7.17
C GLU A 17 15.28 7.71 8.65
N TRP A 18 16.27 6.87 8.96
CA TRP A 18 16.63 6.57 10.35
C TRP A 18 17.22 7.77 11.09
N ASP A 19 18.04 8.60 10.43
CA ASP A 19 18.53 9.86 11.02
C ASP A 19 17.35 10.79 11.40
N ILE A 20 16.31 10.85 10.55
CA ILE A 20 15.09 11.62 10.84
C ILE A 20 14.34 11.01 12.03
N VAL A 21 14.20 9.68 12.07
CA VAL A 21 13.56 8.99 13.22
C VAL A 21 14.26 9.35 14.52
N ASP A 22 15.59 9.27 14.56
CA ASP A 22 16.40 9.58 15.74
C ASP A 22 16.27 11.06 16.18
N LEU A 23 16.12 11.96 15.22
CA LEU A 23 15.86 13.38 15.51
C LEU A 23 14.46 13.60 16.09
N ILE A 24 13.46 12.94 15.51
CA ILE A 24 12.05 13.07 15.91
C ILE A 24 11.79 12.48 17.30
N GLU A 25 12.49 11.40 17.68
CA GLU A 25 12.36 10.82 19.02
C GLU A 25 12.83 11.78 20.14
N LYS A 26 13.69 12.72 19.80
CA LYS A 26 14.17 13.79 20.70
C LYS A 26 13.39 15.09 20.54
N TYR A 27 12.39 15.11 19.67
CA TYR A 27 11.70 16.33 19.25
C TYR A 27 10.45 16.58 20.10
N ASP A 28 10.44 17.71 20.78
CA ASP A 28 9.33 18.13 21.66
C ASP A 28 8.15 18.72 20.86
N ARG A 29 7.69 18.02 19.84
CA ARG A 29 6.50 18.39 19.07
C ARG A 29 5.86 17.14 18.50
N ILE A 30 4.60 17.27 18.11
CA ILE A 30 3.88 16.19 17.48
C ILE A 30 4.39 16.01 16.06
N ALA A 31 4.85 14.81 15.76
CA ALA A 31 5.25 14.38 14.43
C ALA A 31 4.46 13.13 14.03
N ALA A 32 4.00 13.10 12.80
CA ALA A 32 3.29 11.97 12.19
C ALA A 32 3.66 11.89 10.71
N VAL A 33 3.40 10.76 10.07
CA VAL A 33 3.65 10.54 8.64
C VAL A 33 2.37 10.08 7.94
N ASN A 34 2.25 10.35 6.66
CA ASN A 34 1.08 9.95 5.90
C ASN A 34 1.14 8.48 5.46
N LEU A 35 0.84 7.56 6.36
CA LEU A 35 0.54 6.16 6.05
C LEU A 35 -0.99 5.97 5.95
N TYR A 36 -1.58 6.51 4.89
CA TYR A 36 -3.01 6.75 4.75
C TYR A 36 -3.89 5.49 4.86
N LEU A 37 -3.37 4.32 4.51
CA LEU A 37 -4.14 3.06 4.60
C LEU A 37 -4.61 2.78 6.02
N ARG A 38 -3.80 3.07 7.04
CA ARG A 38 -4.18 2.90 8.45
C ARG A 38 -5.39 3.74 8.85
N ASN A 39 -5.66 4.85 8.15
CA ASN A 39 -6.78 5.77 8.42
C ASN A 39 -7.98 5.58 7.49
N SER A 40 -7.89 4.71 6.49
CA SER A 40 -9.01 4.41 5.61
C SER A 40 -10.10 3.65 6.37
N TRP A 41 -11.37 3.94 6.07
CA TRP A 41 -12.49 3.35 6.78
C TRP A 41 -12.53 1.82 6.67
N TYR A 42 -12.13 1.29 5.52
CA TYR A 42 -12.15 -0.15 5.24
C TYR A 42 -11.06 -0.89 6.01
N HIS A 43 -9.84 -0.38 6.09
CA HIS A 43 -8.79 -0.98 6.90
C HIS A 43 -9.07 -0.85 8.41
N GLN A 44 -9.64 0.28 8.84
CA GLN A 44 -10.10 0.44 10.23
C GLN A 44 -11.19 -0.55 10.60
N ALA A 45 -12.17 -0.79 9.71
CA ALA A 45 -13.22 -1.78 9.96
C ALA A 45 -12.65 -3.20 10.05
N MET A 46 -11.72 -3.56 9.17
CA MET A 46 -11.05 -4.87 9.21
C MET A 46 -10.27 -5.04 10.52
N LYS A 47 -9.49 -4.02 10.93
CA LYS A 47 -8.73 -4.05 12.18
C LYS A 47 -9.65 -4.20 13.40
N GLN A 48 -10.76 -3.48 13.40
CA GLN A 48 -11.76 -3.61 14.45
C GLN A 48 -12.28 -5.04 14.57
N PHE A 49 -12.61 -5.71 13.46
CA PHE A 49 -13.08 -7.11 13.50
C PHE A 49 -12.01 -8.09 14.01
N ILE A 50 -10.73 -7.82 13.71
CA ILE A 50 -9.61 -8.59 14.27
C ILE A 50 -9.56 -8.38 15.79
N ASP A 51 -9.57 -7.13 16.24
CA ASP A 51 -9.44 -6.75 17.66
C ASP A 51 -10.66 -7.22 18.50
N GLU A 52 -11.84 -7.30 17.90
CA GLU A 52 -13.05 -7.88 18.49
C GLU A 52 -13.01 -9.43 18.56
N GLY A 53 -12.00 -10.07 17.95
CA GLY A 53 -11.84 -11.53 17.95
C GLY A 53 -12.82 -12.27 17.02
N GLU A 54 -13.47 -11.57 16.09
CA GLU A 54 -14.50 -12.14 15.21
C GLU A 54 -13.98 -13.26 14.29
N ILE A 55 -12.69 -13.23 13.97
CA ILE A 55 -12.05 -14.26 13.14
C ILE A 55 -11.10 -15.19 13.92
N GLY A 56 -11.06 -15.06 15.26
CA GLY A 56 -10.13 -15.81 16.11
C GLY A 56 -8.69 -15.30 15.99
N GLU A 57 -7.72 -16.20 16.16
CA GLU A 57 -6.31 -15.88 16.01
C GLU A 57 -5.96 -15.69 14.53
N LEU A 58 -5.21 -14.65 14.22
CA LEU A 58 -4.78 -14.34 12.87
C LEU A 58 -3.79 -15.39 12.37
N ALA A 59 -3.99 -15.93 11.18
CA ALA A 59 -3.15 -16.96 10.60
C ALA A 59 -2.49 -16.55 9.28
N ILE A 60 -3.24 -15.90 8.38
CA ILE A 60 -2.76 -15.57 7.04
C ILE A 60 -3.24 -14.16 6.64
N LEU A 61 -2.32 -13.37 6.13
CA LEU A 61 -2.57 -12.08 5.48
C LEU A 61 -2.27 -12.17 3.99
N ARG A 62 -3.23 -11.81 3.14
CA ARG A 62 -3.03 -11.73 1.70
C ARG A 62 -3.44 -10.35 1.22
N ILE A 63 -2.52 -9.64 0.62
CA ILE A 63 -2.75 -8.28 0.10
C ILE A 63 -2.32 -8.25 -1.36
N CYS A 64 -3.20 -7.78 -2.21
CA CYS A 64 -2.93 -7.57 -3.63
C CYS A 64 -3.34 -6.17 -4.04
N HIS A 65 -2.45 -5.49 -4.73
CA HIS A 65 -2.75 -4.20 -5.36
C HIS A 65 -2.13 -4.16 -6.75
N MET A 66 -2.95 -4.37 -7.75
CA MET A 66 -2.56 -4.43 -9.15
C MET A 66 -3.31 -3.37 -9.96
N THR A 67 -2.58 -2.46 -10.57
CA THR A 67 -3.14 -1.38 -11.38
C THR A 67 -2.37 -1.24 -12.71
N PRO A 68 -2.95 -0.63 -13.73
CA PRO A 68 -2.18 -0.20 -14.89
C PRO A 68 -1.20 0.90 -14.49
N GLY A 69 0.07 0.69 -14.74
CA GLY A 69 1.12 1.65 -14.47
C GLY A 69 1.28 2.71 -15.55
N LEU A 70 2.21 3.61 -15.33
CA LEU A 70 2.73 4.53 -16.33
C LEU A 70 3.81 3.83 -17.17
N ALA A 71 4.04 4.30 -18.38
CA ALA A 71 5.18 3.87 -19.16
C ALA A 71 6.49 4.39 -18.54
N PRO A 72 7.64 3.72 -18.78
CA PRO A 72 8.93 4.23 -18.34
C PRO A 72 9.17 5.69 -18.77
N GLY A 73 9.68 6.52 -17.86
CA GLY A 73 9.91 7.94 -18.08
C GLY A 73 8.69 8.85 -17.93
N GLU A 74 7.55 8.33 -17.47
CA GLU A 74 6.30 9.09 -17.32
C GLU A 74 5.92 9.44 -15.86
N GLY A 75 6.81 9.25 -14.90
CA GLY A 75 6.49 9.73 -13.55
C GLY A 75 7.13 8.96 -12.39
N HIS A 76 6.62 7.83 -11.99
CA HIS A 76 7.02 7.15 -10.74
C HIS A 76 8.51 6.81 -10.61
N GLU A 77 9.25 6.74 -11.71
CA GLU A 77 10.70 6.49 -11.65
C GLU A 77 11.49 7.61 -10.95
N TYR A 78 10.93 8.81 -10.88
CA TYR A 78 11.53 9.94 -10.13
C TYR A 78 11.28 9.82 -8.62
N GLU A 79 10.26 9.08 -8.23
CA GLU A 79 9.89 8.83 -6.83
C GLU A 79 10.60 7.58 -6.28
N GLY A 80 11.29 6.84 -7.15
CA GLY A 80 11.97 5.59 -6.83
C GLY A 80 11.35 4.38 -7.53
N PRO A 81 11.82 3.18 -7.24
CA PRO A 81 11.22 1.96 -7.78
C PRO A 81 9.77 1.83 -7.32
N ALA A 82 8.88 1.51 -8.26
CA ALA A 82 7.43 1.47 -8.02
C ALA A 82 7.01 0.60 -6.83
N TYR A 83 7.72 -0.50 -6.60
CA TYR A 83 7.43 -1.35 -5.45
C TYR A 83 7.85 -0.71 -4.12
N HIS A 84 8.97 -0.01 -4.07
CA HIS A 84 9.37 0.71 -2.87
C HIS A 84 8.41 1.85 -2.58
N ASP A 85 8.13 2.70 -3.56
CA ASP A 85 7.24 3.85 -3.40
C ASP A 85 5.80 3.45 -3.00
N CYS A 86 5.16 2.61 -3.77
CA CYS A 86 3.78 2.20 -3.53
C CYS A 86 3.65 0.96 -2.64
N GLY A 87 4.54 -0.01 -2.78
CA GLY A 87 4.51 -1.27 -2.05
C GLY A 87 4.68 -1.10 -0.54
N MET A 88 5.43 -0.08 -0.09
CA MET A 88 5.60 0.17 1.33
C MET A 88 4.28 0.44 2.08
N HIS A 89 3.26 0.97 1.43
CA HIS A 89 1.94 1.10 2.04
C HIS A 89 1.32 -0.24 2.42
N TYR A 90 1.51 -1.26 1.57
CA TYR A 90 0.96 -2.62 1.78
C TYR A 90 1.83 -3.41 2.74
N ILE A 91 3.13 -3.16 2.77
CA ILE A 91 4.06 -3.67 3.76
C ILE A 91 3.71 -3.12 5.13
N ASP A 92 3.46 -1.82 5.24
CA ASP A 92 3.07 -1.17 6.48
C ASP A 92 1.74 -1.70 7.01
N ILE A 93 0.71 -1.77 6.17
CA ILE A 93 -0.61 -2.22 6.61
C ILE A 93 -0.61 -3.70 7.03
N ALA A 94 0.22 -4.54 6.40
CA ALA A 94 0.38 -5.94 6.81
C ALA A 94 1.00 -6.04 8.21
N ARG A 95 2.07 -5.27 8.48
CA ARG A 95 2.67 -5.17 9.81
C ARG A 95 1.65 -4.69 10.86
N TRP A 96 0.88 -3.67 10.51
CA TRP A 96 -0.13 -3.10 11.41
C TRP A 96 -1.25 -4.10 11.76
N TYR A 97 -1.65 -4.96 10.83
CA TYR A 97 -2.58 -6.05 11.12
C TYR A 97 -1.95 -7.16 11.95
N ALA A 98 -0.73 -7.57 11.59
CA ALA A 98 -0.04 -8.65 12.28
C ALA A 98 0.42 -8.26 13.69
N ASP A 99 0.56 -6.97 13.95
CA ASP A 99 1.21 -6.44 15.17
C ASP A 99 2.56 -7.15 15.45
N SER A 100 3.36 -7.31 14.39
CA SER A 100 4.61 -8.09 14.42
C SER A 100 5.53 -7.70 13.27
N GLU A 101 6.84 -7.98 13.43
CA GLU A 101 7.85 -7.76 12.41
C GLU A 101 7.99 -8.96 11.47
N TYR A 102 8.43 -8.70 10.23
CA TYR A 102 8.72 -9.74 9.24
C TYR A 102 9.93 -10.58 9.67
N LYS A 103 9.79 -11.91 9.62
CA LYS A 103 10.82 -12.87 10.03
C LYS A 103 11.49 -13.56 8.86
N THR A 104 10.68 -14.09 7.95
CA THR A 104 11.16 -14.77 6.74
C THR A 104 10.43 -14.21 5.53
N TRP A 105 11.11 -14.15 4.40
CA TRP A 105 10.51 -13.73 3.13
C TRP A 105 11.18 -14.39 1.94
N HIS A 106 10.42 -14.43 0.85
CA HIS A 106 10.90 -14.71 -0.48
C HIS A 106 10.11 -13.82 -1.44
N ALA A 107 10.81 -13.02 -2.21
CA ALA A 107 10.22 -12.12 -3.17
C ALA A 107 10.58 -12.51 -4.59
N GLN A 108 9.62 -12.43 -5.49
CA GLN A 108 9.80 -12.60 -6.92
C GLN A 108 9.35 -11.37 -7.65
N GLY A 109 10.16 -10.92 -8.61
CA GLY A 109 9.85 -9.78 -9.46
C GLY A 109 9.60 -10.16 -10.91
N MET A 110 8.92 -9.28 -11.63
CA MET A 110 8.80 -9.34 -13.08
C MET A 110 8.95 -7.94 -13.66
N ARG A 111 9.79 -7.82 -14.69
CA ARG A 111 9.89 -6.65 -15.53
C ARG A 111 9.12 -6.88 -16.82
N MET A 112 8.45 -5.85 -17.28
CA MET A 112 7.91 -5.79 -18.64
C MET A 112 8.69 -4.75 -19.44
N TRP A 113 8.83 -5.02 -20.72
CA TRP A 113 9.51 -4.13 -21.67
C TRP A 113 10.92 -3.77 -21.19
N ASP A 114 11.24 -2.49 -21.14
CA ASP A 114 12.54 -1.97 -20.72
C ASP A 114 12.53 -1.30 -19.34
N TYR A 115 11.55 -1.61 -18.50
CA TYR A 115 11.59 -1.14 -17.13
C TYR A 115 12.87 -1.59 -16.42
N LYS A 116 13.52 -0.65 -15.75
CA LYS A 116 14.77 -0.90 -15.03
C LYS A 116 14.55 -1.84 -13.84
N ASP A 117 13.47 -1.64 -13.11
CA ASP A 117 13.11 -2.38 -11.92
C ASP A 117 11.87 -3.25 -12.17
N PRO A 118 11.64 -4.30 -11.37
CA PRO A 118 10.38 -5.03 -11.39
C PRO A 118 9.20 -4.09 -11.10
N TRP A 119 8.20 -4.13 -11.98
CA TRP A 119 6.94 -3.40 -11.78
C TRP A 119 5.80 -4.32 -11.33
N TRP A 120 6.11 -5.54 -11.08
CA TRP A 120 5.33 -6.49 -10.33
C TRP A 120 6.26 -7.21 -9.35
N VAL A 121 5.91 -7.19 -8.09
CA VAL A 121 6.61 -7.92 -7.04
C VAL A 121 5.58 -8.63 -6.18
N GLN A 122 5.80 -9.91 -5.96
CA GLN A 122 5.13 -10.71 -4.95
C GLN A 122 6.15 -11.10 -3.89
N CYS A 123 5.81 -10.85 -2.63
CA CYS A 123 6.61 -11.26 -1.50
C CYS A 123 5.74 -12.05 -0.52
N HIS A 124 6.22 -13.22 -0.10
CA HIS A 124 5.54 -14.06 0.87
C HIS A 124 6.51 -14.56 1.95
N GLY A 125 5.98 -14.94 3.10
CA GLY A 125 6.79 -15.41 4.21
C GLY A 125 6.02 -15.46 5.51
N THR A 126 6.72 -15.21 6.62
CA THR A 126 6.13 -15.23 7.96
C THR A 126 6.56 -14.02 8.79
N PHE A 127 5.69 -13.59 9.68
CA PHE A 127 6.02 -12.68 10.77
C PHE A 127 6.65 -13.43 11.95
N GLU A 128 7.25 -12.70 12.90
CA GLU A 128 7.87 -13.30 14.08
C GLU A 128 6.89 -14.10 14.95
N ASN A 129 5.62 -13.66 15.00
CA ASN A 129 4.54 -14.35 15.69
C ASN A 129 3.95 -15.55 14.92
N GLY A 130 4.52 -15.90 13.76
CA GLY A 130 4.15 -17.07 12.97
C GLY A 130 3.03 -16.86 11.95
N ILE A 131 2.42 -15.66 11.89
CA ILE A 131 1.43 -15.32 10.86
C ILE A 131 2.09 -15.37 9.48
N ALA A 132 1.46 -16.07 8.53
CA ALA A 132 1.92 -16.08 7.14
C ALA A 132 1.43 -14.84 6.39
N PHE A 133 2.22 -14.36 5.43
CA PHE A 133 1.83 -13.24 4.58
C PHE A 133 2.08 -13.52 3.09
N ASP A 134 1.30 -12.85 2.25
CA ASP A 134 1.47 -12.72 0.80
C ASP A 134 1.11 -11.28 0.43
N VAL A 135 2.10 -10.49 0.03
CA VAL A 135 1.92 -9.10 -0.42
C VAL A 135 2.34 -9.00 -1.88
N THR A 136 1.38 -8.71 -2.74
CA THR A 136 1.60 -8.50 -4.17
C THR A 136 1.26 -7.06 -4.54
N GLN A 137 2.20 -6.38 -5.17
CA GLN A 137 1.99 -5.05 -5.71
C GLN A 137 2.54 -4.97 -7.14
N GLY A 138 1.83 -4.30 -8.02
CA GLY A 138 2.32 -4.08 -9.36
C GLY A 138 1.54 -3.06 -10.18
N PHE A 139 2.25 -2.50 -11.13
CA PHE A 139 1.73 -1.52 -12.10
C PHE A 139 1.69 -2.09 -13.53
N VAL A 140 1.63 -3.39 -13.67
CA VAL A 140 1.62 -4.09 -14.97
C VAL A 140 0.28 -4.78 -15.25
N TYR A 141 -0.82 -4.13 -14.89
CA TYR A 141 -2.14 -4.72 -14.97
C TYR A 141 -2.97 -4.15 -16.14
N GLY A 142 -2.67 -4.63 -17.34
CA GLY A 142 -3.46 -4.34 -18.52
C GLY A 142 -3.32 -2.92 -19.05
N GLN A 143 -2.11 -2.37 -19.12
CA GLN A 143 -1.85 -1.00 -19.62
C GLN A 143 -2.38 -0.76 -21.03
N LEU A 144 -2.33 -1.77 -21.89
CA LEU A 144 -2.80 -1.71 -23.28
C LEU A 144 -4.26 -2.16 -23.45
N SER A 145 -4.92 -2.55 -22.39
CA SER A 145 -6.32 -2.98 -22.47
C SER A 145 -7.21 -1.84 -22.95
N ARG A 146 -8.17 -2.16 -23.82
CA ARG A 146 -9.15 -1.18 -24.31
C ARG A 146 -9.89 -0.50 -23.16
N ASN A 147 -10.28 -1.27 -22.16
CA ASN A 147 -10.81 -0.78 -20.89
C ASN A 147 -9.87 -1.21 -19.79
N GLN A 148 -9.13 -0.25 -19.23
CA GLN A 148 -8.24 -0.51 -18.13
C GLN A 148 -9.03 -0.89 -16.88
N THR A 149 -8.49 -1.81 -16.11
CA THR A 149 -9.06 -2.28 -14.86
C THR A 149 -7.96 -2.40 -13.80
N HIS A 150 -8.31 -2.86 -12.63
CA HIS A 150 -7.39 -3.09 -11.51
C HIS A 150 -7.87 -4.31 -10.72
N ASN A 151 -6.99 -4.83 -9.88
CA ASN A 151 -7.32 -5.86 -8.90
C ASN A 151 -6.72 -5.46 -7.56
N ALA A 152 -7.58 -5.15 -6.60
CA ALA A 152 -7.15 -4.75 -5.26
C ALA A 152 -8.01 -5.45 -4.22
N TYR A 153 -7.35 -6.23 -3.36
CA TYR A 153 -8.00 -6.91 -2.26
C TYR A 153 -7.06 -7.08 -1.05
N THR A 154 -7.67 -7.26 0.09
CA THR A 154 -7.02 -7.72 1.32
C THR A 154 -7.87 -8.85 1.90
N ASP A 155 -7.31 -10.05 2.03
CA ASP A 155 -7.92 -11.20 2.72
C ASP A 155 -7.16 -11.44 4.02
N ILE A 156 -7.86 -11.45 5.14
CA ILE A 156 -7.32 -11.76 6.46
C ILE A 156 -8.02 -13.00 6.97
N ILE A 157 -7.27 -14.06 7.15
CA ILE A 157 -7.77 -15.39 7.51
C ILE A 157 -7.33 -15.70 8.92
N GLY A 158 -8.31 -15.94 9.77
CA GLY A 158 -8.09 -16.37 11.14
C GLY A 158 -8.56 -17.79 11.37
N THR A 159 -8.34 -18.28 12.59
CA THR A 159 -8.71 -19.66 12.99
C THR A 159 -10.21 -19.92 13.07
N LYS A 160 -11.03 -18.86 13.09
CA LYS A 160 -12.49 -18.95 13.27
C LYS A 160 -13.29 -18.17 12.22
N GLY A 161 -12.63 -17.56 11.25
CA GLY A 161 -13.32 -16.78 10.23
C GLY A 161 -12.36 -16.05 9.29
N ILE A 162 -12.94 -15.25 8.41
CA ILE A 162 -12.22 -14.40 7.50
C ILE A 162 -12.84 -13.00 7.46
N VAL A 163 -12.00 -12.02 7.19
CA VAL A 163 -12.45 -10.71 6.75
C VAL A 163 -11.70 -10.36 5.45
N ARG A 164 -12.44 -9.87 4.47
CA ARG A 164 -11.88 -9.45 3.19
C ARG A 164 -12.31 -8.05 2.82
N MET A 165 -11.47 -7.37 2.09
CA MET A 165 -11.77 -6.09 1.48
C MET A 165 -11.47 -6.14 -0.01
N THR A 166 -12.33 -5.52 -0.80
CA THR A 166 -12.09 -5.22 -2.22
C THR A 166 -12.47 -3.78 -2.51
N HIS A 167 -11.84 -3.16 -3.49
CA HIS A 167 -12.24 -1.84 -3.95
C HIS A 167 -12.01 -1.65 -5.45
N ASP A 168 -12.72 -0.69 -6.02
CA ASP A 168 -12.62 -0.28 -7.42
C ASP A 168 -12.26 1.21 -7.59
N PHE A 169 -11.62 1.80 -6.56
CA PHE A 169 -11.33 3.23 -6.41
C PHE A 169 -12.55 4.15 -6.37
N ARG A 170 -13.77 3.61 -6.43
CA ARG A 170 -15.03 4.34 -6.24
C ARG A 170 -15.72 3.86 -4.98
N THR A 171 -15.82 2.56 -4.88
CA THR A 171 -16.46 1.86 -3.77
C THR A 171 -15.48 0.90 -3.15
N ALA A 172 -15.48 0.80 -1.84
CA ALA A 172 -14.82 -0.26 -1.10
C ALA A 172 -15.87 -1.12 -0.40
N VAL A 173 -15.62 -2.42 -0.40
CA VAL A 173 -16.48 -3.43 0.22
C VAL A 173 -15.66 -4.17 1.24
N VAL A 174 -16.17 -4.29 2.47
CA VAL A 174 -15.61 -5.13 3.53
C VAL A 174 -16.62 -6.20 3.88
N GLU A 175 -16.20 -7.46 3.83
CA GLU A 175 -17.02 -8.62 4.14
C GLU A 175 -16.40 -9.38 5.33
N LEU A 176 -17.17 -9.53 6.39
CA LEU A 176 -16.81 -10.35 7.55
C LEU A 176 -17.60 -11.67 7.50
N HIS A 177 -16.90 -12.78 7.59
CA HIS A 177 -17.47 -14.10 7.88
C HIS A 177 -16.87 -14.57 9.21
N GLY A 178 -17.39 -14.03 10.29
CA GLY A 178 -16.88 -14.23 11.64
C GLY A 178 -17.60 -15.34 12.38
N VAL A 179 -17.11 -15.64 13.57
CA VAL A 179 -17.68 -16.68 14.43
C VAL A 179 -19.07 -16.31 14.95
N ASN A 180 -19.31 -15.03 15.20
CA ASN A 180 -20.57 -14.54 15.77
C ASN A 180 -21.53 -13.99 14.72
N ARG A 181 -21.01 -13.48 13.59
CA ARG A 181 -21.81 -12.80 12.58
C ARG A 181 -21.16 -12.83 11.20
N THR A 182 -22.01 -12.66 10.20
CA THR A 182 -21.60 -12.29 8.83
C THR A 182 -22.09 -10.87 8.56
N LEU A 183 -21.20 -10.03 8.01
CA LEU A 183 -21.49 -8.64 7.75
C LEU A 183 -20.87 -8.19 6.43
N ARG A 184 -21.58 -7.35 5.68
CA ARG A 184 -21.08 -6.67 4.49
C ARG A 184 -21.23 -5.16 4.67
N LEU A 185 -20.13 -4.44 4.56
CA LEU A 185 -20.09 -2.99 4.55
C LEU A 185 -19.70 -2.54 3.14
N GLU A 186 -20.44 -1.60 2.58
CA GLU A 186 -20.15 -1.01 1.28
C GLU A 186 -20.29 0.49 1.38
N LYS A 187 -19.22 1.22 1.06
CA LYS A 187 -19.17 2.68 1.14
C LYS A 187 -18.25 3.24 0.05
N PRO A 188 -18.34 4.55 -0.25
CA PRO A 188 -17.36 5.20 -1.10
C PRO A 188 -15.93 4.92 -0.62
N PHE A 189 -15.01 4.71 -1.58
CA PHE A 189 -13.59 4.41 -1.30
C PHE A 189 -12.94 5.51 -0.46
N GLY A 190 -13.27 6.80 -0.74
CA GLY A 190 -12.82 7.93 0.08
C GLY A 190 -11.40 8.43 -0.21
N GLY A 191 -10.68 7.80 -1.13
CA GLY A 191 -9.31 8.22 -1.48
C GLY A 191 -8.33 8.07 -0.31
N LYS A 192 -7.35 8.98 -0.25
CA LYS A 192 -6.28 8.95 0.77
C LYS A 192 -6.72 9.44 2.16
N ASN A 193 -7.94 9.99 2.32
CA ASN A 193 -8.46 10.52 3.61
C ASN A 193 -7.49 11.49 4.33
N LEU A 194 -6.80 12.33 3.58
CA LEU A 194 -5.83 13.28 4.14
C LEU A 194 -6.47 14.28 5.09
N ASP A 195 -7.68 14.70 4.80
CA ASP A 195 -8.49 15.56 5.67
C ASP A 195 -8.69 14.95 7.06
N LYS A 196 -9.01 13.66 7.14
CA LYS A 196 -9.11 12.94 8.41
C LYS A 196 -7.79 12.93 9.17
N LEU A 197 -6.68 12.65 8.49
CA LEU A 197 -5.35 12.63 9.11
C LEU A 197 -4.97 14.04 9.62
N CYS A 198 -5.22 15.09 8.83
CA CYS A 198 -4.99 16.46 9.22
C CYS A 198 -5.83 16.88 10.44
N ASN A 199 -7.10 16.45 10.51
CA ASN A 199 -7.96 16.73 11.66
C ASN A 199 -7.43 16.04 12.93
N ILE A 200 -7.06 14.75 12.86
CA ILE A 200 -6.43 14.04 13.99
C ILE A 200 -5.15 14.75 14.45
N MET A 201 -4.36 15.26 13.50
CA MET A 201 -3.14 15.99 13.80
C MET A 201 -3.46 17.33 14.49
N ALA A 202 -4.47 18.08 14.01
CA ALA A 202 -4.91 19.33 14.61
C ALA A 202 -5.40 19.12 16.05
N ASP A 203 -6.28 18.15 16.28
CA ASP A 203 -6.79 17.78 17.61
C ASP A 203 -5.66 17.42 18.58
N SER A 204 -4.66 16.69 18.07
CA SER A 204 -3.47 16.33 18.84
C SER A 204 -2.64 17.55 19.23
N ILE A 205 -2.51 18.51 18.33
CA ILE A 205 -1.79 19.78 18.59
C ILE A 205 -2.54 20.62 19.62
N GLU A 206 -3.85 20.75 19.47
CA GLU A 206 -4.69 21.54 20.39
C GLU A 206 -4.73 20.94 21.79
N SER A 207 -4.83 19.62 21.90
CA SER A 207 -4.83 18.94 23.20
C SER A 207 -3.45 18.81 23.84
N GLY A 208 -2.37 19.03 23.08
CA GLY A 208 -1.00 18.80 23.53
C GLY A 208 -0.65 17.31 23.70
N LYS A 209 -1.51 16.40 23.24
CA LYS A 209 -1.31 14.95 23.35
C LYS A 209 -1.37 14.31 21.97
N ARG A 210 -0.34 13.53 21.64
CA ARG A 210 -0.32 12.78 20.39
C ARG A 210 -1.42 11.71 20.39
N ASP A 211 -2.29 11.74 19.38
CA ASP A 211 -3.29 10.70 19.17
C ASP A 211 -2.62 9.40 18.69
N PRO A 212 -2.93 8.23 19.26
CA PRO A 212 -2.34 6.96 18.87
C PRO A 212 -2.67 6.52 17.43
N ARG A 213 -3.71 7.11 16.81
CA ARG A 213 -4.06 6.87 15.41
C ARG A 213 -3.11 7.53 14.42
N LEU A 214 -2.27 8.47 14.85
CA LEU A 214 -1.25 9.08 14.00
C LEU A 214 -0.11 8.06 13.75
N PRO A 215 0.22 7.71 12.50
CA PRO A 215 1.37 6.85 12.22
C PRO A 215 2.68 7.55 12.62
N GLN A 216 3.63 6.79 13.09
CA GLN A 216 4.94 7.30 13.52
C GLN A 216 5.92 7.36 12.34
N MET A 217 6.91 8.26 12.40
CA MET A 217 8.00 8.30 11.42
C MET A 217 8.76 6.96 11.36
N ARG A 218 8.93 6.30 12.50
CA ARG A 218 9.53 4.98 12.61
C ARG A 218 8.75 3.93 11.81
N ASP A 219 7.42 3.99 11.77
CA ASP A 219 6.59 3.06 10.97
C ASP A 219 6.90 3.20 9.48
N SER A 220 7.09 4.43 8.99
CA SER A 220 7.49 4.70 7.61
C SER A 220 8.89 4.19 7.29
N ALA A 221 9.88 4.47 8.15
CA ALA A 221 11.26 4.01 7.95
C ALA A 221 11.34 2.47 7.92
N ILE A 222 10.62 1.79 8.81
CA ILE A 222 10.57 0.32 8.82
C ILE A 222 9.92 -0.21 7.54
N ALA A 223 8.77 0.36 7.12
CA ALA A 223 8.10 -0.08 5.90
C ALA A 223 8.95 0.17 4.65
N SER A 224 9.63 1.29 4.59
CA SER A 224 10.59 1.64 3.54
C SER A 224 11.77 0.65 3.50
N GLN A 225 12.35 0.34 4.64
CA GLN A 225 13.45 -0.62 4.75
C GLN A 225 13.03 -2.02 4.26
N TYR A 226 11.86 -2.51 4.65
CA TYR A 226 11.34 -3.78 4.11
C TYR A 226 11.00 -3.67 2.63
N GLY A 227 10.50 -2.53 2.17
CA GLY A 227 10.26 -2.28 0.74
C GLY A 227 11.51 -2.46 -0.10
N TRP A 228 12.64 -1.89 0.34
CA TRP A 228 13.94 -2.10 -0.30
C TRP A 228 14.42 -3.54 -0.18
N THR A 229 14.32 -4.14 1.00
CA THR A 229 14.75 -5.52 1.24
C THR A 229 14.03 -6.52 0.33
N PHE A 230 12.71 -6.38 0.20
CA PHE A 230 11.91 -7.25 -0.66
C PHE A 230 12.17 -6.98 -2.15
N LEU A 231 12.39 -5.73 -2.52
CA LEU A 231 12.75 -5.38 -3.89
C LEU A 231 14.12 -5.96 -4.28
N GLU A 232 15.11 -5.90 -3.40
CA GLU A 232 16.42 -6.49 -3.64
C GLU A 232 16.36 -8.01 -3.76
N ASP A 233 15.55 -8.67 -2.93
CA ASP A 233 15.31 -10.11 -3.06
C ASP A 233 14.59 -10.43 -4.36
N ALA A 234 13.57 -9.66 -4.74
CA ALA A 234 12.87 -9.81 -6.02
C ALA A 234 13.79 -9.63 -7.23
N ARG A 235 14.76 -8.70 -7.18
CA ARG A 235 15.76 -8.52 -8.25
C ARG A 235 16.66 -9.75 -8.45
N ARG A 236 16.93 -10.53 -7.41
CA ARG A 236 17.70 -11.77 -7.50
C ARG A 236 16.92 -12.88 -8.18
N HIS A 237 15.61 -12.83 -8.12
CA HIS A 237 14.68 -13.80 -8.71
C HIS A 237 13.88 -13.23 -9.88
N ASP A 238 14.35 -12.09 -10.40
CA ASP A 238 13.71 -11.40 -11.51
C ASP A 238 13.87 -12.18 -12.82
N LEU A 239 12.81 -12.17 -13.61
CA LEU A 239 12.83 -12.70 -14.96
C LEU A 239 13.31 -11.62 -15.94
N PRO A 240 13.93 -12.00 -17.08
CA PRO A 240 14.22 -11.06 -18.16
C PRO A 240 12.95 -10.30 -18.54
N GLY A 241 13.10 -9.03 -18.91
CA GLY A 241 11.97 -8.20 -19.35
C GLY A 241 11.19 -8.88 -20.49
N ILE A 242 9.86 -8.83 -20.37
CA ILE A 242 8.94 -9.39 -21.36
C ILE A 242 8.29 -8.25 -22.13
N GLY A 243 8.23 -8.38 -23.45
CA GLY A 243 7.71 -7.35 -24.35
C GLY A 243 8.85 -6.65 -25.12
N ASP A 244 8.47 -5.84 -26.07
CA ASP A 244 9.39 -5.11 -26.92
C ASP A 244 9.18 -3.58 -26.87
N LEU A 245 10.11 -2.84 -27.47
CA LEU A 245 10.07 -1.38 -27.52
C LEU A 245 8.84 -0.84 -28.26
N GLN A 246 8.35 -1.56 -29.26
CA GLN A 246 7.16 -1.17 -30.00
C GLN A 246 5.93 -1.16 -29.09
N THR A 247 5.80 -2.18 -28.24
CA THR A 247 4.73 -2.24 -27.23
C THR A 247 4.82 -1.06 -26.26
N LEU A 248 6.05 -0.66 -25.88
CA LEU A 248 6.26 0.49 -25.03
C LEU A 248 5.87 1.81 -25.69
N GLU A 249 6.18 1.99 -26.98
CA GLU A 249 5.76 3.15 -27.75
C GLU A 249 4.24 3.23 -27.86
N GLU A 250 3.56 2.12 -28.09
CA GLU A 250 2.10 2.04 -28.10
C GLU A 250 1.50 2.48 -26.76
N ILE A 251 2.10 2.10 -25.65
CA ILE A 251 1.67 2.57 -24.32
C ILE A 251 1.83 4.08 -24.21
N ARG A 252 3.00 4.61 -24.59
CA ARG A 252 3.31 6.04 -24.54
C ARG A 252 2.36 6.85 -25.40
N GLU A 253 2.11 6.40 -26.62
CA GLU A 253 1.19 7.06 -27.53
C GLU A 253 -0.25 7.07 -27.02
N ARG A 254 -0.72 5.93 -26.56
CA ARG A 254 -2.06 5.80 -25.95
C ARG A 254 -2.23 6.72 -24.76
N ARG A 255 -1.23 6.83 -23.92
CA ARG A 255 -1.26 7.72 -22.75
C ARG A 255 -1.25 9.19 -23.11
N ARG A 256 -0.53 9.59 -24.16
CA ARG A 256 -0.58 10.96 -24.68
C ARG A 256 -1.97 11.37 -25.12
N HIS A 257 -2.78 10.44 -25.57
CA HIS A 257 -4.18 10.68 -25.96
C HIS A 257 -5.19 10.57 -24.78
N MET A 258 -4.75 10.13 -23.63
CA MET A 258 -5.58 10.13 -22.42
C MET A 258 -5.55 11.55 -21.82
N LYS A 259 -6.57 12.35 -22.11
CA LYS A 259 -6.72 13.75 -21.66
C LYS A 259 -6.77 13.92 -20.13
N GLU A 260 -6.87 12.86 -19.40
CA GLU A 260 -7.01 12.83 -17.95
C GLU A 260 -6.06 11.77 -17.40
N GLY A 261 -5.13 12.19 -16.55
CA GLY A 261 -4.21 11.28 -15.89
C GLY A 261 -4.94 10.08 -15.27
N TYR A 262 -4.28 9.00 -14.99
CA TYR A 262 -4.82 7.74 -14.45
C TYR A 262 -6.27 7.45 -14.84
N GLY A 263 -6.49 6.98 -16.06
CA GLY A 263 -7.84 6.73 -16.61
C GLY A 263 -8.73 5.79 -15.78
N LEU A 264 -8.15 5.15 -14.75
CA LEU A 264 -8.85 4.37 -13.75
C LEU A 264 -9.59 5.21 -12.70
N LEU A 265 -9.10 6.40 -12.39
CA LEU A 265 -9.59 7.19 -11.27
C LEU A 265 -10.77 8.07 -11.63
N ARG A 266 -11.09 8.20 -12.93
CA ARG A 266 -12.25 8.96 -13.38
C ARG A 266 -13.22 8.12 -14.20
N PRO A 267 -14.50 8.11 -13.86
CA PRO A 267 -15.50 7.41 -14.69
C PRO A 267 -15.57 8.05 -16.06
N LYS A 268 -15.32 7.29 -17.12
CA LYS A 268 -15.83 7.70 -18.42
C LYS A 268 -17.35 7.75 -18.28
N LYS A 269 -17.96 8.91 -18.55
CA LYS A 269 -19.41 8.96 -18.78
C LYS A 269 -19.72 7.91 -19.83
N THR A 270 -20.42 6.88 -19.43
CA THR A 270 -21.00 5.94 -20.38
C THR A 270 -21.97 6.76 -21.21
N VAL A 271 -21.62 7.05 -22.44
CA VAL A 271 -22.58 7.55 -23.40
C VAL A 271 -23.45 6.32 -23.71
N VAL A 272 -24.66 6.33 -23.18
CA VAL A 272 -25.72 5.40 -23.52
C VAL A 272 -26.15 5.68 -24.95
#